data_fa88ce5fa8467e2431b000cf7f34e1ce
#
_entry.id   fa88ce5fa8467e2431b000cf7f34e1ce
#
_cell.length_a   1.000
_cell.length_b   1.000
_cell.length_c   1.000
_cell.angle_alpha   90.00
_cell.angle_beta   90.00
_cell.angle_gamma   90.00
#
_symmetry.space_group_name_H-M   'P 1'
#
loop_
_entity.id
_entity.type
_entity.pdbx_description
1 polymer ?
#
loop_
_entity_poly.entity_id
_entity_poly.type
_entity_poly.pdbx_seq_one_letter_code
_entity_poly.pdbx_strand_id
1 'polypeptide(L)'
;MFKIFSNTWALFLGLTLIMLGNGLQGTLLGIRATLEGLDTSITGLVMSGYFIGLIIGCYAVPKAIANVGHVRVFGALASIASTSILVQGLWVEPFLWWAMRLVTGFSYAGLYIVVESWLNDASDNNTRGKMLSIYMVISLGSMAGGQFLLNLASPETIELFILTSLLVSWAVVPMLITATHGPNFETPESVSIVQLFKVSPLGVFGMFASGVIMGVFFGMGSVFTTNLGLSVSQVSLYMSAVILGGFISQYPLGWLSDRIGRRQVILGSCIVGSALCIYAGLDPAPRADILFFALASLIGGMVMPLYALCSAHVNDYLTPQQMVAASGTLVLVNAVGAAIGSPVAAASMDHFGPSAFYLTIAVMSLSVVVYTLWRSTQRTEVGDIEPSDFVMMAPTPLSVGLNLDVEEEVLEEAYNQDAEEVQESFEELTQELEELAHTEPDK
;
A
#
# COMPACT_ATOMS: atom_id res chain seq x y z
N MET A 1 -22.85 11.57 6.85
CA MET A 1 -21.60 11.40 7.63
C MET A 1 -21.82 10.77 9.01
N PHE A 2 -22.65 11.32 9.92
CA PHE A 2 -22.81 10.75 11.27
C PHE A 2 -23.30 9.28 11.28
N LYS A 3 -24.21 8.89 10.40
CA LYS A 3 -24.71 7.52 10.27
C LYS A 3 -23.64 6.53 9.78
N ILE A 4 -22.76 6.97 8.86
CA ILE A 4 -21.65 6.14 8.34
C ILE A 4 -20.65 5.90 9.48
N PHE A 5 -20.23 6.94 10.18
CA PHE A 5 -19.35 6.81 11.35
C PHE A 5 -19.96 5.92 12.45
N SER A 6 -21.27 6.01 12.69
CA SER A 6 -21.96 5.18 13.67
C SER A 6 -21.91 3.68 13.33
N ASN A 7 -21.84 3.31 12.07
CA ASN A 7 -21.83 1.91 11.64
C ASN A 7 -20.41 1.36 11.43
N THR A 8 -19.42 2.23 11.19
CA THR A 8 -18.04 1.81 10.85
C THR A 8 -16.99 2.18 11.91
N TRP A 9 -17.41 2.79 13.05
CA TRP A 9 -16.48 3.23 14.10
C TRP A 9 -15.58 2.10 14.62
N ALA A 10 -16.13 0.89 14.73
CA ALA A 10 -15.41 -0.25 15.24
C ALA A 10 -14.31 -0.72 14.26
N LEU A 11 -14.58 -0.66 12.95
CA LEU A 11 -13.60 -0.91 11.90
C LEU A 11 -12.46 0.11 11.98
N PHE A 12 -12.79 1.41 12.06
CA PHE A 12 -11.79 2.46 12.14
C PHE A 12 -10.99 2.42 13.44
N LEU A 13 -11.61 2.08 14.56
CA LEU A 13 -10.89 1.89 15.82
C LEU A 13 -9.97 0.67 15.76
N GLY A 14 -10.44 -0.46 15.23
CA GLY A 14 -9.63 -1.65 15.02
C GLY A 14 -8.44 -1.36 14.09
N LEU A 15 -8.67 -0.69 12.97
CA LEU A 15 -7.63 -0.25 12.05
C LEU A 15 -6.60 0.67 12.73
N THR A 16 -7.08 1.67 13.50
CA THR A 16 -6.21 2.57 14.26
C THR A 16 -5.25 1.80 15.17
N LEU A 17 -5.76 0.84 15.94
CA LEU A 17 -4.97 0.04 16.86
C LEU A 17 -3.95 -0.86 16.13
N ILE A 18 -4.38 -1.48 15.02
CA ILE A 18 -3.48 -2.30 14.18
C ILE A 18 -2.36 -1.43 13.61
N MET A 19 -2.68 -0.25 13.08
CA MET A 19 -1.70 0.64 12.44
C MET A 19 -0.74 1.28 13.44
N LEU A 20 -1.21 1.62 14.65
CA LEU A 20 -0.34 2.03 15.75
C LEU A 20 0.65 0.92 16.10
N GLY A 21 0.17 -0.32 16.22
CA GLY A 21 1.01 -1.50 16.48
C GLY A 21 2.02 -1.76 15.37
N ASN A 22 1.60 -1.67 14.11
CA ASN A 22 2.48 -1.88 12.95
C ASN A 22 3.59 -0.82 12.87
N GLY A 23 3.24 0.46 13.08
CA GLY A 23 4.20 1.56 13.12
C GLY A 23 5.24 1.37 14.23
N LEU A 24 4.80 1.00 15.43
CA LEU A 24 5.68 0.71 16.56
C LEU A 24 6.60 -0.49 16.29
N GLN A 25 6.05 -1.63 15.86
CA GLN A 25 6.77 -2.90 15.72
C GLN A 25 7.94 -2.83 14.76
N GLY A 26 7.73 -2.27 13.56
CA GLY A 26 8.76 -2.22 12.54
C GLY A 26 10.00 -1.47 13.00
N THR A 27 9.81 -0.31 13.59
CA THR A 27 10.87 0.55 14.08
C THR A 27 11.52 0.00 15.35
N LEU A 28 10.72 -0.55 16.29
CA LEU A 28 11.20 -1.21 17.50
C LEU A 28 12.18 -2.34 17.19
N LEU A 29 11.84 -3.22 16.25
CA LEU A 29 12.68 -4.35 15.88
C LEU A 29 14.02 -3.90 15.28
N GLY A 30 14.04 -2.87 14.45
CA GLY A 30 15.29 -2.34 13.89
C GLY A 30 16.19 -1.72 14.96
N ILE A 31 15.63 -0.93 15.88
CA ILE A 31 16.38 -0.39 17.03
C ILE A 31 16.90 -1.54 17.89
N ARG A 32 16.06 -2.50 18.26
CA ARG A 32 16.44 -3.63 19.11
C ARG A 32 17.53 -4.47 18.46
N ALA A 33 17.43 -4.78 17.17
CA ALA A 33 18.46 -5.52 16.44
C ALA A 33 19.82 -4.83 16.52
N THR A 34 19.86 -3.51 16.36
CA THR A 34 21.09 -2.72 16.45
C THR A 34 21.66 -2.73 17.89
N LEU A 35 20.81 -2.58 18.91
CA LEU A 35 21.21 -2.60 20.32
C LEU A 35 21.75 -3.97 20.77
N GLU A 36 21.21 -5.06 20.22
CA GLU A 36 21.70 -6.43 20.46
C GLU A 36 22.94 -6.78 19.64
N GLY A 37 23.43 -5.84 18.79
CA GLY A 37 24.64 -6.02 18.00
C GLY A 37 24.50 -6.99 16.84
N LEU A 38 23.27 -7.17 16.30
CA LEU A 38 23.08 -7.95 15.08
C LEU A 38 23.71 -7.22 13.89
N ASP A 39 24.36 -7.98 13.01
CA ASP A 39 24.88 -7.46 11.76
C ASP A 39 23.76 -6.81 10.93
N THR A 40 24.08 -5.71 10.27
CA THR A 40 23.10 -4.95 9.47
C THR A 40 22.49 -5.82 8.36
N SER A 41 23.31 -6.64 7.70
CA SER A 41 22.86 -7.59 6.66
C SER A 41 21.89 -8.64 7.20
N ILE A 42 22.13 -9.18 8.39
CA ILE A 42 21.23 -10.12 9.07
C ILE A 42 19.92 -9.42 9.41
N THR A 43 19.99 -8.20 9.92
CA THR A 43 18.79 -7.41 10.23
C THR A 43 17.95 -7.15 8.99
N GLY A 44 18.57 -6.81 7.86
CA GLY A 44 17.86 -6.64 6.57
C GLY A 44 17.14 -7.90 6.10
N LEU A 45 17.75 -9.07 6.28
CA LEU A 45 17.10 -10.36 6.01
C LEU A 45 15.92 -10.60 6.96
N VAL A 46 16.07 -10.34 8.24
CA VAL A 46 14.98 -10.45 9.23
C VAL A 46 13.80 -9.57 8.81
N MET A 47 14.05 -8.32 8.42
CA MET A 47 13.00 -7.39 8.01
C MET A 47 12.28 -7.82 6.72
N SER A 48 12.97 -8.48 5.79
CA SER A 48 12.36 -8.99 4.56
C SER A 48 11.28 -10.06 4.81
N GLY A 49 11.38 -10.79 5.92
CA GLY A 49 10.40 -11.81 6.31
C GLY A 49 8.96 -11.29 6.34
N TYR A 50 8.75 -10.04 6.77
CA TYR A 50 7.43 -9.41 6.79
C TYR A 50 6.81 -9.31 5.38
N PHE A 51 7.56 -8.86 4.40
CA PHE A 51 7.07 -8.71 3.04
C PHE A 51 6.85 -10.06 2.35
N ILE A 52 7.70 -11.06 2.64
CA ILE A 52 7.50 -12.44 2.18
C ILE A 52 6.20 -13.01 2.77
N GLY A 53 5.98 -12.80 4.07
CA GLY A 53 4.73 -13.18 4.74
C GLY A 53 3.51 -12.51 4.14
N LEU A 54 3.60 -11.22 3.84
CA LEU A 54 2.55 -10.45 3.19
C LEU A 54 2.19 -11.03 1.81
N ILE A 55 3.18 -11.39 0.99
CA ILE A 55 2.97 -12.06 -0.30
C ILE A 55 2.18 -13.36 -0.11
N ILE A 56 2.61 -14.22 0.81
CA ILE A 56 1.94 -15.50 1.09
C ILE A 56 0.50 -15.26 1.58
N GLY A 57 0.31 -14.25 2.45
CA GLY A 57 -0.99 -13.87 2.99
C GLY A 57 -1.97 -13.42 1.91
N CYS A 58 -1.52 -12.63 0.94
CA CYS A 58 -2.37 -12.20 -0.19
C CYS A 58 -2.96 -13.37 -0.99
N TYR A 59 -2.27 -14.51 -1.07
CA TYR A 59 -2.80 -15.70 -1.77
C TYR A 59 -3.61 -16.62 -0.88
N ALA A 60 -3.22 -16.79 0.38
CA ALA A 60 -3.80 -17.80 1.26
C ALA A 60 -5.04 -17.29 2.01
N VAL A 61 -5.01 -16.02 2.46
CA VAL A 61 -6.06 -15.49 3.33
C VAL A 61 -7.42 -15.32 2.63
N PRO A 62 -7.52 -14.90 1.35
CA PRO A 62 -8.81 -14.86 0.65
C PRO A 62 -9.55 -16.20 0.68
N LYS A 63 -8.83 -17.30 0.51
CA LYS A 63 -9.41 -18.65 0.60
C LYS A 63 -9.88 -18.98 2.02
N ALA A 64 -9.15 -18.56 3.03
CA ALA A 64 -9.56 -18.74 4.42
C ALA A 64 -10.83 -17.93 4.74
N ILE A 65 -10.92 -16.69 4.26
CA ILE A 65 -12.10 -15.82 4.42
C ILE A 65 -13.32 -16.48 3.78
N ALA A 66 -13.21 -16.98 2.55
CA ALA A 66 -14.28 -17.66 1.85
C ALA A 66 -14.80 -18.89 2.60
N ASN A 67 -13.91 -19.63 3.30
CA ASN A 67 -14.28 -20.87 4.01
C ASN A 67 -14.87 -20.62 5.40
N VAL A 68 -14.34 -19.68 6.19
CA VAL A 68 -14.71 -19.52 7.61
C VAL A 68 -15.25 -18.14 7.97
N GLY A 69 -15.21 -17.20 7.03
CA GLY A 69 -15.75 -15.84 7.18
C GLY A 69 -14.76 -14.83 7.81
N HIS A 70 -15.04 -13.55 7.58
CA HIS A 70 -14.18 -12.41 7.91
C HIS A 70 -13.83 -12.31 9.40
N VAL A 71 -14.85 -12.39 10.29
CA VAL A 71 -14.67 -12.18 11.74
C VAL A 71 -13.73 -13.22 12.35
N ARG A 72 -13.91 -14.50 11.97
CA ARG A 72 -13.09 -15.60 12.51
C ARG A 72 -11.65 -15.50 12.02
N VAL A 73 -11.46 -15.18 10.72
CA VAL A 73 -10.14 -14.99 10.14
C VAL A 73 -9.43 -13.79 10.79
N PHE A 74 -10.14 -12.68 10.97
CA PHE A 74 -9.58 -11.49 11.63
C PHE A 74 -9.10 -11.80 13.06
N GLY A 75 -9.95 -12.43 13.86
CA GLY A 75 -9.60 -12.82 15.24
C GLY A 75 -8.42 -13.78 15.32
N ALA A 76 -8.39 -14.80 14.44
CA ALA A 76 -7.29 -15.75 14.38
C ALA A 76 -5.96 -15.08 13.99
N LEU A 77 -5.97 -14.26 12.93
CA LEU A 77 -4.77 -13.58 12.44
C LEU A 77 -4.24 -12.53 13.42
N ALA A 78 -5.12 -11.78 14.09
CA ALA A 78 -4.72 -10.84 15.13
C ALA A 78 -4.10 -11.57 16.33
N SER A 79 -4.64 -12.71 16.74
CA SER A 79 -4.07 -13.54 17.81
C SER A 79 -2.69 -14.08 17.43
N ILE A 80 -2.53 -14.56 16.19
CA ILE A 80 -1.24 -15.05 15.68
C ILE A 80 -0.22 -13.91 15.62
N ALA A 81 -0.59 -12.73 15.10
CA ALA A 81 0.28 -11.57 15.05
C ALA A 81 0.71 -11.13 16.45
N SER A 82 -0.24 -10.99 17.39
CA SER A 82 0.02 -10.64 18.78
C SER A 82 1.01 -11.59 19.45
N THR A 83 0.81 -12.91 19.28
CA THR A 83 1.70 -13.94 19.83
C THR A 83 3.09 -13.86 19.20
N SER A 84 3.18 -13.68 17.87
CA SER A 84 4.47 -13.56 17.16
C SER A 84 5.29 -12.37 17.65
N ILE A 85 4.64 -11.26 17.98
CA ILE A 85 5.28 -10.06 18.53
C ILE A 85 5.88 -10.35 19.90
N LEU A 86 5.15 -11.06 20.78
CA LEU A 86 5.65 -11.44 22.09
C LEU A 86 6.84 -12.40 22.01
N VAL A 87 6.80 -13.35 21.09
CA VAL A 87 7.91 -14.29 20.85
C VAL A 87 9.19 -13.53 20.46
N GLN A 88 9.08 -12.49 19.61
CA GLN A 88 10.22 -11.63 19.25
C GLN A 88 10.78 -10.86 20.45
N GLY A 89 9.93 -10.44 21.39
CA GLY A 89 10.37 -9.76 22.61
C GLY A 89 11.04 -10.68 23.63
N LEU A 90 10.69 -11.98 23.65
CA LEU A 90 11.21 -12.96 24.61
C LEU A 90 12.56 -13.55 24.20
N TRP A 91 12.78 -13.79 22.91
CA TRP A 91 13.97 -14.45 22.39
C TRP A 91 14.59 -13.64 21.27
N VAL A 92 15.84 -13.22 21.49
CA VAL A 92 16.65 -12.50 20.51
C VAL A 92 17.45 -13.53 19.72
N GLU A 93 16.85 -14.04 18.64
CA GLU A 93 17.49 -15.01 17.75
C GLU A 93 17.10 -14.67 16.30
N PRO A 94 18.06 -14.46 15.37
CA PRO A 94 17.79 -13.92 14.03
C PRO A 94 16.83 -14.79 13.20
N PHE A 95 17.00 -16.11 13.20
CA PHE A 95 16.13 -17.00 12.43
C PHE A 95 14.70 -17.02 12.98
N LEU A 96 14.56 -17.04 14.32
CA LEU A 96 13.25 -16.95 14.98
C LEU A 96 12.57 -15.61 14.65
N TRP A 97 13.32 -14.51 14.69
CA TRP A 97 12.81 -13.20 14.34
C TRP A 97 12.34 -13.15 12.88
N TRP A 98 13.14 -13.72 11.96
CA TRP A 98 12.73 -13.83 10.55
C TRP A 98 11.44 -14.62 10.38
N ALA A 99 11.34 -15.79 11.04
CA ALA A 99 10.13 -16.61 10.99
C ALA A 99 8.91 -15.87 11.58
N MET A 100 9.07 -15.19 12.72
CA MET A 100 8.00 -14.41 13.34
C MET A 100 7.62 -13.19 12.50
N ARG A 101 8.56 -12.55 11.79
CA ARG A 101 8.28 -11.48 10.82
C ARG A 101 7.46 -12.02 9.64
N LEU A 102 7.79 -13.22 9.13
CA LEU A 102 6.99 -13.87 8.09
C LEU A 102 5.56 -14.13 8.56
N VAL A 103 5.39 -14.70 9.76
CA VAL A 103 4.07 -14.96 10.36
C VAL A 103 3.30 -13.65 10.59
N THR A 104 3.98 -12.60 11.05
CA THR A 104 3.38 -11.28 11.25
C THR A 104 2.93 -10.68 9.92
N GLY A 105 3.78 -10.69 8.90
CA GLY A 105 3.44 -10.17 7.56
C GLY A 105 2.24 -10.91 6.94
N PHE A 106 2.21 -12.23 7.05
CA PHE A 106 1.06 -13.05 6.66
C PHE A 106 -0.22 -12.62 7.38
N SER A 107 -0.13 -12.41 8.68
CA SER A 107 -1.29 -12.01 9.50
C SER A 107 -1.78 -10.60 9.11
N TYR A 108 -0.87 -9.64 8.95
CA TYR A 108 -1.23 -8.27 8.57
C TYR A 108 -1.85 -8.19 7.17
N ALA A 109 -1.37 -8.97 6.20
CA ALA A 109 -2.02 -9.07 4.89
C ALA A 109 -3.51 -9.40 5.04
N GLY A 110 -3.82 -10.40 5.86
CA GLY A 110 -5.21 -10.80 6.09
C GLY A 110 -6.02 -9.78 6.88
N LEU A 111 -5.41 -9.13 7.87
CA LEU A 111 -6.09 -8.07 8.61
C LEU A 111 -6.48 -6.90 7.70
N TYR A 112 -5.60 -6.51 6.77
CA TYR A 112 -5.91 -5.49 5.76
C TYR A 112 -7.01 -5.93 4.83
N ILE A 113 -6.92 -7.14 4.25
CA ILE A 113 -7.96 -7.68 3.36
C ILE A 113 -9.34 -7.68 4.04
N VAL A 114 -9.42 -8.09 5.31
CA VAL A 114 -10.68 -8.11 6.04
C VAL A 114 -11.23 -6.69 6.27
N VAL A 115 -10.39 -5.75 6.72
CA VAL A 115 -10.83 -4.37 6.97
C VAL A 115 -11.29 -3.70 5.68
N GLU A 116 -10.52 -3.84 4.60
CA GLU A 116 -10.83 -3.24 3.30
C GLU A 116 -12.10 -3.85 2.67
N SER A 117 -12.27 -5.17 2.77
CA SER A 117 -13.49 -5.86 2.32
C SER A 117 -14.73 -5.32 3.04
N TRP A 118 -14.65 -5.09 4.34
CA TRP A 118 -15.76 -4.51 5.11
C TRP A 118 -16.02 -3.04 4.81
N LEU A 119 -14.97 -2.26 4.57
CA LEU A 119 -15.11 -0.86 4.17
C LEU A 119 -15.77 -0.76 2.79
N ASN A 120 -15.42 -1.66 1.88
CA ASN A 120 -16.03 -1.73 0.56
C ASN A 120 -17.54 -2.07 0.64
N ASP A 121 -17.90 -3.10 1.41
CA ASP A 121 -19.30 -3.50 1.61
C ASP A 121 -20.13 -2.43 2.34
N ALA A 122 -19.52 -1.67 3.28
CA ALA A 122 -20.17 -0.59 4.01
C ALA A 122 -20.29 0.70 3.19
N SER A 123 -19.71 0.77 2.00
CA SER A 123 -19.65 1.96 1.14
C SER A 123 -20.63 1.82 -0.01
N ASP A 124 -21.42 2.86 -0.25
CA ASP A 124 -22.13 3.07 -1.49
C ASP A 124 -21.30 4.00 -2.40
N ASN A 125 -21.63 4.09 -3.69
CA ASN A 125 -20.85 4.84 -4.68
C ASN A 125 -20.61 6.29 -4.27
N ASN A 126 -21.58 6.95 -3.64
CA ASN A 126 -21.48 8.36 -3.20
C ASN A 126 -20.56 8.55 -1.97
N THR A 127 -20.28 7.48 -1.22
CA THR A 127 -19.55 7.55 0.06
C THR A 127 -18.19 6.89 -0.01
N ARG A 128 -17.94 6.05 -1.02
CA ARG A 128 -16.73 5.23 -1.18
C ARG A 128 -15.45 6.07 -1.19
N GLY A 129 -15.34 7.13 -2.00
CA GLY A 129 -14.17 8.01 -2.02
C GLY A 129 -13.88 8.69 -0.67
N LYS A 130 -14.95 9.07 0.08
CA LYS A 130 -14.81 9.63 1.43
C LYS A 130 -14.32 8.58 2.44
N MET A 131 -14.83 7.35 2.33
CA MET A 131 -14.39 6.23 3.19
C MET A 131 -12.93 5.90 2.95
N LEU A 132 -12.50 5.85 1.69
CA LEU A 132 -11.10 5.64 1.33
C LEU A 132 -10.19 6.76 1.87
N SER A 133 -10.61 8.02 1.76
CA SER A 133 -9.85 9.14 2.33
C SER A 133 -9.70 9.03 3.86
N ILE A 134 -10.77 8.65 4.57
CA ILE A 134 -10.71 8.42 6.03
C ILE A 134 -9.80 7.23 6.35
N TYR A 135 -9.92 6.13 5.60
CA TYR A 135 -9.06 4.96 5.72
C TYR A 135 -7.57 5.33 5.59
N MET A 136 -7.21 6.15 4.59
CA MET A 136 -5.84 6.61 4.36
C MET A 136 -5.33 7.50 5.50
N VAL A 137 -6.14 8.47 5.95
CA VAL A 137 -5.79 9.34 7.10
C VAL A 137 -5.55 8.50 8.35
N ILE A 138 -6.44 7.56 8.65
CA ILE A 138 -6.31 6.69 9.82
C ILE A 138 -5.08 5.79 9.68
N SER A 139 -4.89 5.15 8.54
CA SER A 139 -3.79 4.20 8.32
C SER A 139 -2.42 4.88 8.47
N LEU A 140 -2.17 5.93 7.71
CA LEU A 140 -0.87 6.61 7.72
C LEU A 140 -0.69 7.48 8.96
N GLY A 141 -1.75 8.13 9.43
CA GLY A 141 -1.73 8.92 10.67
C GLY A 141 -1.45 8.06 11.91
N SER A 142 -2.11 6.90 12.02
CA SER A 142 -1.86 5.97 13.13
C SER A 142 -0.48 5.31 13.02
N MET A 143 -0.02 4.98 11.81
CA MET A 143 1.31 4.44 11.60
C MET A 143 2.41 5.42 12.00
N ALA A 144 2.26 6.71 11.66
CA ALA A 144 3.15 7.78 12.11
C ALA A 144 3.03 8.01 13.63
N GLY A 145 1.80 7.98 14.18
CA GLY A 145 1.54 8.09 15.61
C GLY A 145 2.15 6.94 16.41
N GLY A 146 2.15 5.73 15.85
CA GLY A 146 2.76 4.54 16.44
C GLY A 146 4.26 4.70 16.71
N GLN A 147 4.97 5.51 15.92
CA GLN A 147 6.39 5.80 16.13
C GLN A 147 6.64 6.47 17.49
N PHE A 148 5.72 7.34 17.93
CA PHE A 148 5.90 8.05 19.21
C PHE A 148 5.69 7.13 20.43
N LEU A 149 5.02 5.98 20.28
CA LEU A 149 4.88 4.99 21.34
C LEU A 149 6.23 4.36 21.75
N LEU A 150 7.25 4.42 20.89
CA LEU A 150 8.63 4.04 21.22
C LEU A 150 9.19 4.78 22.42
N ASN A 151 8.68 5.98 22.73
CA ASN A 151 9.15 6.80 23.85
C ASN A 151 8.54 6.42 25.22
N LEU A 152 7.61 5.45 25.25
CA LEU A 152 6.92 5.06 26.49
C LEU A 152 7.75 4.10 27.36
N ALA A 153 8.70 3.35 26.79
CA ALA A 153 9.59 2.45 27.50
C ALA A 153 10.92 2.27 26.76
N SER A 154 11.89 1.59 27.37
CA SER A 154 13.16 1.28 26.71
C SER A 154 12.97 0.22 25.62
N PRO A 155 13.53 0.40 24.41
CA PRO A 155 13.56 -0.65 23.39
C PRO A 155 14.34 -1.92 23.80
N GLU A 156 15.18 -1.84 24.84
CA GLU A 156 15.95 -2.98 25.37
C GLU A 156 15.07 -3.96 26.15
N THR A 157 13.88 -3.53 26.54
CA THR A 157 13.00 -4.29 27.42
C THR A 157 11.77 -4.82 26.66
N ILE A 158 10.99 -5.69 27.33
CA ILE A 158 9.85 -6.36 26.69
C ILE A 158 8.58 -5.48 26.60
N GLU A 159 8.51 -4.38 27.34
CA GLU A 159 7.29 -3.59 27.52
C GLU A 159 6.72 -3.07 26.20
N LEU A 160 7.58 -2.63 25.27
CA LEU A 160 7.12 -2.16 23.96
C LEU A 160 6.58 -3.30 23.09
N PHE A 161 7.11 -4.51 23.22
CA PHE A 161 6.55 -5.70 22.55
C PHE A 161 5.19 -6.07 23.15
N ILE A 162 5.04 -5.98 24.49
CA ILE A 162 3.76 -6.17 25.17
C ILE A 162 2.76 -5.11 24.71
N LEU A 163 3.16 -3.83 24.64
CA LEU A 163 2.29 -2.75 24.16
C LEU A 163 1.82 -3.01 22.73
N THR A 164 2.73 -3.40 21.84
CA THR A 164 2.39 -3.73 20.43
C THR A 164 1.39 -4.91 20.37
N SER A 165 1.64 -5.95 21.14
CA SER A 165 0.76 -7.12 21.24
C SER A 165 -0.62 -6.75 21.79
N LEU A 166 -0.70 -5.88 22.78
CA LEU A 166 -1.96 -5.36 23.33
C LEU A 166 -2.74 -4.57 22.28
N LEU A 167 -2.09 -3.67 21.53
CA LEU A 167 -2.75 -2.90 20.47
C LEU A 167 -3.40 -3.81 19.43
N VAL A 168 -2.65 -4.83 18.97
CA VAL A 168 -3.17 -5.79 17.97
C VAL A 168 -4.30 -6.66 18.56
N SER A 169 -4.17 -7.12 19.80
CA SER A 169 -5.20 -7.92 20.46
C SER A 169 -6.47 -7.12 20.72
N TRP A 170 -6.34 -5.86 21.16
CA TRP A 170 -7.49 -5.00 21.43
C TRP A 170 -8.22 -4.56 20.15
N ALA A 171 -7.55 -4.55 19.01
CA ALA A 171 -8.18 -4.28 17.73
C ALA A 171 -9.31 -5.26 17.39
N VAL A 172 -9.26 -6.48 17.93
CA VAL A 172 -10.27 -7.51 17.72
C VAL A 172 -11.58 -7.21 18.46
N VAL A 173 -11.50 -6.55 19.62
CA VAL A 173 -12.64 -6.35 20.51
C VAL A 173 -13.78 -5.56 19.85
N PRO A 174 -13.56 -4.35 19.28
CA PRO A 174 -14.63 -3.60 18.64
C PRO A 174 -15.23 -4.36 17.44
N MET A 175 -14.41 -5.12 16.73
CA MET A 175 -14.86 -5.94 15.60
C MET A 175 -15.81 -7.05 16.04
N LEU A 176 -15.49 -7.77 17.11
CA LEU A 176 -16.32 -8.86 17.64
C LEU A 176 -17.64 -8.38 18.24
N ILE A 177 -17.65 -7.19 18.84
CA ILE A 177 -18.87 -6.65 19.47
C ILE A 177 -19.89 -6.14 18.43
N THR A 178 -19.41 -5.62 17.30
CA THR A 178 -20.26 -4.92 16.31
C THR A 178 -20.56 -5.73 15.06
N ALA A 179 -19.77 -6.76 14.75
CA ALA A 179 -19.94 -7.56 13.54
C ALA A 179 -21.18 -8.48 13.65
N THR A 180 -22.26 -8.11 12.97
CA THR A 180 -23.47 -8.93 12.89
C THR A 180 -23.46 -9.88 11.71
N HIS A 181 -22.96 -9.44 10.56
CA HIS A 181 -22.79 -10.25 9.33
C HIS A 181 -21.50 -9.83 8.64
N GLY A 182 -20.73 -10.78 8.10
CA GLY A 182 -19.60 -10.49 7.25
C GLY A 182 -20.06 -10.18 5.81
N PRO A 183 -19.33 -9.37 5.05
CA PRO A 183 -19.62 -9.11 3.65
C PRO A 183 -19.56 -10.38 2.82
N ASN A 184 -20.29 -10.40 1.70
CA ASN A 184 -20.12 -11.43 0.69
C ASN A 184 -18.73 -11.23 0.05
N PHE A 185 -17.92 -12.27 0.09
CA PHE A 185 -16.57 -12.22 -0.43
C PHE A 185 -16.46 -13.06 -1.69
N GLU A 186 -16.29 -12.39 -2.81
CA GLU A 186 -15.88 -13.00 -4.06
C GLU A 186 -14.37 -12.88 -4.20
N THR A 187 -13.70 -13.98 -4.51
CA THR A 187 -12.26 -13.95 -4.76
C THR A 187 -12.01 -13.21 -6.06
N PRO A 188 -11.29 -12.07 -6.05
CA PRO A 188 -11.02 -11.32 -7.28
C PRO A 188 -10.29 -12.18 -8.30
N GLU A 189 -10.65 -12.06 -9.56
CA GLU A 189 -9.86 -12.61 -10.66
C GLU A 189 -8.48 -11.94 -10.67
N SER A 190 -7.42 -12.69 -10.94
CA SER A 190 -6.06 -12.16 -10.97
C SER A 190 -5.60 -11.97 -12.42
N VAL A 191 -5.07 -10.79 -12.73
CA VAL A 191 -4.39 -10.54 -14.00
C VAL A 191 -2.93 -10.96 -13.88
N SER A 192 -2.42 -11.66 -14.90
CA SER A 192 -1.02 -12.09 -14.93
C SER A 192 -0.06 -10.89 -14.98
N ILE A 193 1.04 -10.96 -14.20
CA ILE A 193 2.14 -9.96 -14.23
C ILE A 193 2.63 -9.71 -15.67
N VAL A 194 2.72 -10.78 -16.48
CA VAL A 194 3.17 -10.68 -17.87
C VAL A 194 2.21 -9.87 -18.74
N GLN A 195 0.91 -10.01 -18.51
CA GLN A 195 -0.11 -9.21 -19.21
C GLN A 195 -0.02 -7.75 -18.78
N LEU A 196 0.03 -7.46 -17.48
CA LEU A 196 0.20 -6.11 -16.95
C LEU A 196 1.48 -5.44 -17.47
N PHE A 197 2.59 -6.18 -17.52
CA PHE A 197 3.85 -5.66 -18.05
C PHE A 197 3.77 -5.32 -19.53
N LYS A 198 2.97 -6.06 -20.33
CA LYS A 198 2.73 -5.72 -21.74
C LYS A 198 1.87 -4.46 -21.90
N VAL A 199 0.92 -4.25 -21.02
CA VAL A 199 0.00 -3.10 -21.03
C VAL A 199 0.72 -1.84 -20.55
N SER A 200 1.29 -1.86 -19.37
CA SER A 200 1.96 -0.71 -18.74
C SER A 200 3.33 -1.11 -18.14
N PRO A 201 4.39 -1.26 -18.97
CA PRO A 201 5.72 -1.64 -18.49
C PRO A 201 6.30 -0.65 -17.46
N LEU A 202 6.08 0.65 -17.67
CA LEU A 202 6.53 1.70 -16.75
C LEU A 202 5.82 1.59 -15.40
N GLY A 203 4.50 1.39 -15.40
CA GLY A 203 3.74 1.26 -14.17
C GLY A 203 4.18 0.04 -13.35
N VAL A 204 4.35 -1.13 -13.98
CA VAL A 204 4.80 -2.34 -13.30
C VAL A 204 6.23 -2.20 -12.76
N PHE A 205 7.15 -1.64 -13.54
CA PHE A 205 8.53 -1.39 -13.09
C PHE A 205 8.57 -0.35 -11.97
N GLY A 206 7.81 0.75 -12.09
CA GLY A 206 7.69 1.76 -11.05
C GLY A 206 7.06 1.21 -9.76
N MET A 207 6.11 0.28 -9.88
CA MET A 207 5.52 -0.42 -8.73
C MET A 207 6.54 -1.29 -7.99
N PHE A 208 7.38 -2.04 -8.73
CA PHE A 208 8.51 -2.78 -8.15
C PHE A 208 9.51 -1.85 -7.47
N ALA A 209 9.88 -0.75 -8.13
CA ALA A 209 10.81 0.25 -7.59
C ALA A 209 10.27 0.92 -6.32
N SER A 210 8.99 1.28 -6.31
CA SER A 210 8.30 1.78 -5.12
C SER A 210 8.40 0.77 -3.97
N GLY A 211 8.18 -0.52 -4.26
CA GLY A 211 8.36 -1.59 -3.29
C GLY A 211 9.77 -1.62 -2.70
N VAL A 212 10.81 -1.62 -3.54
CA VAL A 212 12.21 -1.58 -3.08
C VAL A 212 12.44 -0.40 -2.15
N ILE A 213 11.99 0.81 -2.52
CA ILE A 213 12.12 2.01 -1.70
C ILE A 213 11.40 1.86 -0.36
N MET A 214 10.19 1.30 -0.36
CA MET A 214 9.43 1.04 0.88
C MET A 214 10.14 0.02 1.77
N GLY A 215 10.69 -1.06 1.19
CA GLY A 215 11.49 -2.05 1.90
C GLY A 215 12.72 -1.41 2.56
N VAL A 216 13.40 -0.51 1.86
CA VAL A 216 14.53 0.26 2.42
C VAL A 216 14.07 1.09 3.62
N PHE A 217 13.03 1.91 3.48
CA PHE A 217 12.57 2.80 4.56
C PHE A 217 12.03 2.03 5.76
N PHE A 218 11.07 1.14 5.55
CA PHE A 218 10.40 0.44 6.67
C PHE A 218 11.25 -0.70 7.26
N GLY A 219 12.16 -1.26 6.45
CA GLY A 219 13.06 -2.31 6.94
C GLY A 219 14.32 -1.76 7.60
N MET A 220 14.94 -0.73 7.00
CA MET A 220 16.28 -0.30 7.41
C MET A 220 16.34 1.14 7.94
N GLY A 221 15.26 1.93 7.87
CA GLY A 221 15.28 3.34 8.30
C GLY A 221 15.59 3.54 9.78
N SER A 222 15.04 2.68 10.66
CA SER A 222 15.35 2.71 12.09
C SER A 222 16.78 2.21 12.38
N VAL A 223 17.26 1.21 11.66
CA VAL A 223 18.65 0.72 11.77
C VAL A 223 19.62 1.81 11.32
N PHE A 224 19.35 2.45 10.18
CA PHE A 224 20.14 3.57 9.68
C PHE A 224 20.28 4.69 10.71
N THR A 225 19.17 5.16 11.26
CA THR A 225 19.16 6.27 12.21
C THR A 225 19.78 5.88 13.56
N THR A 226 19.63 4.64 14.01
CA THR A 226 20.29 4.13 15.22
C THR A 226 21.80 4.02 15.02
N ASN A 227 22.27 3.55 13.87
CA ASN A 227 23.69 3.49 13.51
C ASN A 227 24.34 4.89 13.39
N LEU A 228 23.54 5.94 13.11
CA LEU A 228 24.00 7.33 13.20
C LEU A 228 24.09 7.85 14.65
N GLY A 229 23.71 7.08 15.65
CA GLY A 229 23.72 7.46 17.07
C GLY A 229 22.55 8.36 17.48
N LEU A 230 21.43 8.36 16.73
CA LEU A 230 20.26 9.13 17.12
C LEU A 230 19.56 8.46 18.34
N SER A 231 19.03 9.31 19.22
CA SER A 231 18.19 8.82 20.33
C SER A 231 16.88 8.22 19.83
N VAL A 232 16.24 7.37 20.65
CA VAL A 232 14.94 6.75 20.32
C VAL A 232 13.88 7.78 19.89
N SER A 233 13.83 8.91 20.59
CA SER A 233 12.94 10.03 20.23
C SER A 233 13.25 10.63 18.84
N GLN A 234 14.51 10.73 18.49
CA GLN A 234 14.93 11.23 17.17
C GLN A 234 14.64 10.22 16.07
N VAL A 235 14.83 8.91 16.34
CA VAL A 235 14.42 7.83 15.42
C VAL A 235 12.90 7.86 15.19
N SER A 236 12.10 8.00 16.25
CA SER A 236 10.65 8.14 16.16
C SER A 236 10.24 9.34 15.29
N LEU A 237 10.88 10.48 15.52
CA LEU A 237 10.59 11.70 14.76
C LEU A 237 10.99 11.55 13.28
N TYR A 238 12.14 10.93 13.00
CA TYR A 238 12.61 10.66 11.64
C TYR A 238 11.61 9.78 10.87
N MET A 239 11.22 8.64 11.45
CA MET A 239 10.28 7.71 10.83
C MET A 239 8.91 8.35 10.60
N SER A 240 8.42 9.11 11.60
CA SER A 240 7.17 9.87 11.47
C SER A 240 7.26 10.94 10.39
N ALA A 241 8.38 11.67 10.30
CA ALA A 241 8.58 12.72 9.29
C ALA A 241 8.54 12.16 7.87
N VAL A 242 9.18 11.00 7.62
CA VAL A 242 9.12 10.31 6.32
C VAL A 242 7.69 9.90 5.96
N ILE A 243 6.96 9.26 6.89
CA ILE A 243 5.59 8.80 6.66
C ILE A 243 4.66 9.98 6.40
N LEU A 244 4.72 11.02 7.23
CA LEU A 244 3.86 12.21 7.09
C LEU A 244 4.22 13.02 5.83
N GLY A 245 5.50 13.10 5.47
CA GLY A 245 5.94 13.71 4.22
C GLY A 245 5.31 13.02 3.01
N GLY A 246 5.36 11.67 2.97
CA GLY A 246 4.71 10.86 1.94
C GLY A 246 3.21 11.07 1.88
N PHE A 247 2.55 11.07 3.04
CA PHE A 247 1.10 11.27 3.13
C PHE A 247 0.66 12.65 2.63
N ILE A 248 1.32 13.72 3.09
CA ILE A 248 0.97 15.10 2.72
C ILE A 248 1.21 15.34 1.23
N SER A 249 2.29 14.80 0.66
CA SER A 249 2.66 15.01 -0.74
C SER A 249 1.84 14.18 -1.72
N GLN A 250 1.15 13.12 -1.26
CA GLN A 250 0.40 12.22 -2.13
C GLN A 250 -0.72 12.95 -2.88
N TYR A 251 -1.49 13.80 -2.19
CA TYR A 251 -2.56 14.56 -2.83
C TYR A 251 -2.05 15.62 -3.82
N PRO A 252 -1.10 16.52 -3.48
CA PRO A 252 -0.58 17.49 -4.44
C PRO A 252 0.07 16.86 -5.67
N LEU A 253 0.84 15.77 -5.49
CA LEU A 253 1.46 15.08 -6.63
C LEU A 253 0.43 14.35 -7.49
N GLY A 254 -0.60 13.77 -6.87
CA GLY A 254 -1.72 13.16 -7.57
C GLY A 254 -2.47 14.18 -8.43
N TRP A 255 -2.91 15.28 -7.81
CA TRP A 255 -3.58 16.38 -8.52
C TRP A 255 -2.73 16.97 -9.66
N LEU A 256 -1.41 17.08 -9.45
CA LEU A 256 -0.51 17.53 -10.49
C LEU A 256 -0.44 16.51 -11.63
N SER A 257 -0.45 15.20 -11.31
CA SER A 257 -0.39 14.13 -12.28
C SER A 257 -1.61 14.07 -13.21
N ASP A 258 -2.79 14.46 -12.69
CA ASP A 258 -4.01 14.55 -13.50
C ASP A 258 -3.95 15.70 -14.51
N ARG A 259 -3.16 16.76 -14.24
CA ARG A 259 -3.08 17.96 -15.07
C ARG A 259 -1.95 17.96 -16.11
N ILE A 260 -0.76 17.50 -15.71
CA ILE A 260 0.42 17.55 -16.59
C ILE A 260 0.82 16.17 -17.14
N GLY A 261 0.09 15.12 -16.73
CA GLY A 261 0.34 13.74 -17.13
C GLY A 261 1.12 12.94 -16.09
N ARG A 262 0.68 11.70 -15.86
CA ARG A 262 1.20 10.80 -14.82
C ARG A 262 2.69 10.54 -14.98
N ARG A 263 3.13 10.31 -16.20
CA ARG A 263 4.52 10.01 -16.54
C ARG A 263 5.47 11.15 -16.21
N GLN A 264 5.04 12.40 -16.43
CA GLN A 264 5.86 13.59 -16.14
C GLN A 264 6.04 13.78 -14.64
N VAL A 265 4.99 13.51 -13.85
CA VAL A 265 5.06 13.62 -12.38
C VAL A 265 5.89 12.48 -11.78
N ILE A 266 5.75 11.24 -12.27
CA ILE A 266 6.63 10.12 -11.88
C ILE A 266 8.09 10.48 -12.16
N LEU A 267 8.40 10.99 -13.34
CA LEU A 267 9.75 11.42 -13.71
C LEU A 267 10.26 12.52 -12.79
N GLY A 268 9.47 13.57 -12.60
CA GLY A 268 9.84 14.73 -11.77
C GLY A 268 10.06 14.36 -10.31
N SER A 269 9.15 13.59 -9.71
CA SER A 269 9.27 13.13 -8.31
C SER A 269 10.49 12.24 -8.11
N CYS A 270 10.80 11.33 -9.06
CA CYS A 270 12.00 10.49 -8.99
C CYS A 270 13.29 11.28 -9.16
N ILE A 271 13.34 12.30 -10.04
CA ILE A 271 14.51 13.18 -10.19
C ILE A 271 14.75 13.96 -8.90
N VAL A 272 13.73 14.65 -8.37
CA VAL A 272 13.85 15.43 -7.14
C VAL A 272 14.17 14.53 -5.95
N GLY A 273 13.47 13.39 -5.81
CA GLY A 273 13.74 12.42 -4.77
C GLY A 273 15.17 11.87 -4.80
N SER A 274 15.68 11.53 -6.00
CA SER A 274 17.07 11.08 -6.17
C SER A 274 18.08 12.16 -5.77
N ALA A 275 17.85 13.40 -6.19
CA ALA A 275 18.74 14.52 -5.86
C ALA A 275 18.80 14.78 -4.35
N LEU A 276 17.64 14.73 -3.67
CA LEU A 276 17.55 14.86 -2.22
C LEU A 276 18.26 13.69 -1.50
N CYS A 277 18.09 12.47 -1.99
CA CYS A 277 18.75 11.28 -1.44
C CYS A 277 20.27 11.33 -1.65
N ILE A 278 20.74 11.76 -2.82
CA ILE A 278 22.18 11.95 -3.07
C ILE A 278 22.74 13.01 -2.12
N TYR A 279 22.06 14.15 -1.98
CA TYR A 279 22.47 15.21 -1.06
C TYR A 279 22.55 14.68 0.39
N ALA A 280 21.52 13.97 0.86
CA ALA A 280 21.50 13.36 2.20
C ALA A 280 22.58 12.29 2.39
N GLY A 281 22.94 11.56 1.34
CA GLY A 281 23.98 10.53 1.37
C GLY A 281 25.41 11.08 1.33
N LEU A 282 25.62 12.29 0.82
CA LEU A 282 26.94 12.93 0.75
C LEU A 282 27.36 13.59 2.09
N ASP A 283 26.40 14.04 2.90
CA ASP A 283 26.67 14.62 4.22
C ASP A 283 25.92 13.82 5.31
N PRO A 284 26.39 12.64 5.67
CA PRO A 284 25.71 11.77 6.64
C PRO A 284 25.92 12.22 8.10
N ALA A 285 26.54 13.37 8.34
CA ALA A 285 26.75 13.87 9.70
C ALA A 285 25.38 14.05 10.37
N PRO A 286 25.14 13.39 11.52
CA PRO A 286 23.86 13.45 12.23
C PRO A 286 23.71 14.83 12.88
N ARG A 287 23.34 15.80 12.07
CA ARG A 287 22.78 17.03 12.61
C ARG A 287 21.34 16.69 12.91
N ALA A 288 21.07 16.24 14.14
CA ALA A 288 19.72 16.05 14.65
C ALA A 288 19.00 17.38 14.83
N ASP A 289 19.09 18.22 13.80
CA ASP A 289 18.48 19.53 13.70
C ASP A 289 17.19 19.45 12.84
N ILE A 290 16.43 20.52 12.86
CA ILE A 290 15.17 20.61 12.13
C ILE A 290 15.35 20.35 10.63
N LEU A 291 16.52 20.68 10.07
CA LEU A 291 16.82 20.51 8.65
C LEU A 291 16.92 19.02 8.27
N PHE A 292 17.51 18.18 9.13
CA PHE A 292 17.60 16.73 8.92
C PHE A 292 16.19 16.09 8.84
N PHE A 293 15.29 16.44 9.77
CA PHE A 293 13.93 15.92 9.77
C PHE A 293 13.08 16.49 8.62
N ALA A 294 13.27 17.76 8.27
CA ALA A 294 12.62 18.36 7.11
C ALA A 294 13.08 17.69 5.80
N LEU A 295 14.37 17.41 5.66
CA LEU A 295 14.91 16.69 4.51
C LEU A 295 14.33 15.26 4.43
N ALA A 296 14.25 14.54 5.56
CA ALA A 296 13.62 13.24 5.62
C ALA A 296 12.14 13.28 5.18
N SER A 297 11.39 14.29 5.63
CA SER A 297 10.00 14.52 5.23
C SER A 297 9.88 14.83 3.72
N LEU A 298 10.77 15.65 3.17
CA LEU A 298 10.80 15.96 1.73
C LEU A 298 11.14 14.73 0.89
N ILE A 299 12.12 13.92 1.31
CA ILE A 299 12.46 12.67 0.64
C ILE A 299 11.25 11.74 0.66
N GLY A 300 10.63 11.52 1.83
CA GLY A 300 9.40 10.73 1.95
C GLY A 300 8.30 11.24 1.03
N GLY A 301 8.15 12.59 0.96
CA GLY A 301 7.17 13.26 0.10
C GLY A 301 7.39 13.05 -1.39
N MET A 302 8.62 12.85 -1.85
CA MET A 302 8.91 12.63 -3.26
C MET A 302 8.84 11.16 -3.67
N VAL A 303 9.23 10.23 -2.78
CA VAL A 303 9.38 8.82 -3.17
C VAL A 303 8.23 7.91 -2.72
N MET A 304 7.55 8.22 -1.61
CA MET A 304 6.43 7.38 -1.12
C MET A 304 5.19 7.42 -2.04
N PRO A 305 4.80 8.57 -2.65
CA PRO A 305 3.67 8.61 -3.57
C PRO A 305 3.86 7.82 -4.85
N LEU A 306 5.08 7.34 -5.14
CA LEU A 306 5.39 6.57 -6.36
C LEU A 306 4.47 5.34 -6.52
N TYR A 307 4.09 4.69 -5.41
CA TYR A 307 3.11 3.58 -5.43
C TYR A 307 1.78 4.02 -6.06
N ALA A 308 1.18 5.08 -5.53
CA ALA A 308 -0.12 5.56 -6.00
C ALA A 308 -0.05 6.12 -7.43
N LEU A 309 1.02 6.83 -7.77
CA LEU A 309 1.24 7.36 -9.12
C LEU A 309 1.40 6.24 -10.16
N CYS A 310 2.16 5.18 -9.82
CA CYS A 310 2.33 4.05 -10.73
C CYS A 310 1.06 3.20 -10.84
N SER A 311 0.29 3.04 -9.75
CA SER A 311 -1.01 2.39 -9.77
C SER A 311 -1.98 3.14 -10.68
N ALA A 312 -2.10 4.45 -10.50
CA ALA A 312 -2.92 5.30 -11.36
C ALA A 312 -2.48 5.23 -12.84
N HIS A 313 -1.15 5.26 -13.09
CA HIS A 313 -0.62 5.10 -14.45
C HIS A 313 -0.94 3.73 -15.08
N VAL A 314 -1.03 2.66 -14.30
CA VAL A 314 -1.48 1.35 -14.83
C VAL A 314 -2.98 1.38 -15.12
N ASN A 315 -3.76 1.95 -14.21
CA ASN A 315 -5.21 2.02 -14.31
C ASN A 315 -5.69 2.80 -15.55
N ASP A 316 -4.94 3.86 -15.97
CA ASP A 316 -5.25 4.61 -17.20
C ASP A 316 -5.27 3.74 -18.49
N TYR A 317 -4.76 2.49 -18.43
CA TYR A 317 -4.75 1.54 -19.57
C TYR A 317 -5.68 0.34 -19.36
N LEU A 318 -6.45 0.30 -18.30
CA LEU A 318 -7.28 -0.84 -17.91
C LEU A 318 -8.76 -0.44 -17.88
N THR A 319 -9.63 -1.39 -18.22
CA THR A 319 -11.05 -1.26 -17.93
C THR A 319 -11.30 -1.37 -16.42
N PRO A 320 -12.41 -0.83 -15.89
CA PRO A 320 -12.75 -0.92 -14.48
C PRO A 320 -12.66 -2.35 -13.91
N GLN A 321 -13.21 -3.35 -14.61
CA GLN A 321 -13.14 -4.76 -14.17
C GLN A 321 -11.70 -5.27 -14.11
N GLN A 322 -10.85 -4.83 -15.06
CA GLN A 322 -9.44 -5.19 -15.06
C GLN A 322 -8.65 -4.49 -13.95
N MET A 323 -9.04 -3.26 -13.52
CA MET A 323 -8.38 -2.53 -12.45
C MET A 323 -8.42 -3.29 -11.13
N VAL A 324 -9.59 -3.87 -10.77
CA VAL A 324 -9.72 -4.69 -9.56
C VAL A 324 -8.82 -5.91 -9.61
N ALA A 325 -8.86 -6.64 -10.73
CA ALA A 325 -8.04 -7.83 -10.93
C ALA A 325 -6.52 -7.50 -10.97
N ALA A 326 -6.14 -6.34 -11.49
CA ALA A 326 -4.77 -5.86 -11.56
C ALA A 326 -4.22 -5.42 -10.20
N SER A 327 -5.06 -4.88 -9.32
CA SER A 327 -4.65 -4.31 -8.03
C SER A 327 -3.89 -5.32 -7.17
N GLY A 328 -4.42 -6.53 -7.02
CA GLY A 328 -3.77 -7.59 -6.27
C GLY A 328 -2.38 -7.94 -6.84
N THR A 329 -2.25 -7.96 -8.17
CA THR A 329 -0.98 -8.22 -8.84
C THR A 329 0.02 -7.08 -8.64
N LEU A 330 -0.43 -5.82 -8.66
CA LEU A 330 0.42 -4.65 -8.41
C LEU A 330 0.94 -4.64 -6.96
N VAL A 331 0.10 -4.96 -5.98
CA VAL A 331 0.53 -5.11 -4.58
C VAL A 331 1.59 -6.21 -4.43
N LEU A 332 1.41 -7.34 -5.12
CA LEU A 332 2.40 -8.43 -5.10
C LEU A 332 3.74 -7.99 -5.71
N VAL A 333 3.73 -7.28 -6.83
CA VAL A 333 4.96 -6.72 -7.44
C VAL A 333 5.65 -5.76 -6.47
N ASN A 334 4.89 -4.90 -5.81
CA ASN A 334 5.40 -3.99 -4.78
C ASN A 334 5.99 -4.76 -3.58
N ALA A 335 5.29 -5.77 -3.07
CA ALA A 335 5.75 -6.57 -1.95
C ALA A 335 7.04 -7.36 -2.27
N VAL A 336 7.17 -7.86 -3.50
CA VAL A 336 8.43 -8.48 -3.97
C VAL A 336 9.56 -7.45 -3.96
N GLY A 337 9.31 -6.25 -4.47
CA GLY A 337 10.27 -5.15 -4.39
C GLY A 337 10.69 -4.86 -2.94
N ALA A 338 9.73 -4.78 -2.02
CA ALA A 338 9.99 -4.49 -0.62
C ALA A 338 10.76 -5.61 0.10
N ALA A 339 10.48 -6.88 -0.24
CA ALA A 339 11.23 -8.02 0.28
C ALA A 339 12.71 -7.99 -0.13
N ILE A 340 13.02 -7.47 -1.33
CA ILE A 340 14.38 -7.31 -1.84
C ILE A 340 15.03 -6.04 -1.29
N GLY A 341 14.27 -4.96 -1.10
CA GLY A 341 14.77 -3.64 -0.70
C GLY A 341 15.53 -3.64 0.61
N SER A 342 14.98 -4.28 1.66
CA SER A 342 15.62 -4.34 2.98
C SER A 342 16.99 -5.03 2.96
N PRO A 343 17.15 -6.25 2.39
CA PRO A 343 18.46 -6.92 2.31
C PRO A 343 19.47 -6.16 1.45
N VAL A 344 19.03 -5.59 0.32
CA VAL A 344 19.91 -4.81 -0.57
C VAL A 344 20.43 -3.57 0.13
N ALA A 345 19.57 -2.82 0.82
CA ALA A 345 20.00 -1.66 1.59
C ALA A 345 20.93 -2.05 2.73
N ALA A 346 20.61 -3.13 3.45
CA ALA A 346 21.44 -3.63 4.54
C ALA A 346 22.84 -4.01 4.07
N ALA A 347 22.96 -4.80 3.00
CA ALA A 347 24.25 -5.17 2.40
C ALA A 347 25.01 -3.93 1.89
N SER A 348 24.31 -2.97 1.29
CA SER A 348 24.93 -1.72 0.87
C SER A 348 25.48 -0.90 2.05
N MET A 349 24.74 -0.84 3.16
CA MET A 349 25.16 -0.16 4.39
C MET A 349 26.37 -0.84 5.03
N ASP A 350 26.46 -2.17 5.03
CA ASP A 350 27.61 -2.90 5.54
C ASP A 350 28.89 -2.63 4.74
N HIS A 351 28.77 -2.52 3.40
CA HIS A 351 29.95 -2.33 2.53
C HIS A 351 30.37 -0.86 2.39
N PHE A 352 29.42 0.06 2.33
CA PHE A 352 29.66 1.48 2.00
C PHE A 352 29.34 2.43 3.17
N GLY A 353 28.94 1.88 4.32
CA GLY A 353 28.57 2.66 5.49
C GLY A 353 27.10 3.14 5.46
N PRO A 354 26.66 3.82 6.55
CA PRO A 354 25.24 4.20 6.74
C PRO A 354 24.66 5.03 5.60
N SER A 355 25.46 5.88 4.95
CA SER A 355 25.07 6.72 3.79
C SER A 355 24.49 5.92 2.63
N ALA A 356 24.85 4.66 2.49
CA ALA A 356 24.37 3.78 1.44
C ALA A 356 22.83 3.54 1.54
N PHE A 357 22.22 3.81 2.70
CA PHE A 357 20.77 3.84 2.86
C PHE A 357 20.11 4.77 1.84
N TYR A 358 20.51 6.05 1.81
CA TYR A 358 19.97 7.01 0.86
C TYR A 358 20.44 6.75 -0.57
N LEU A 359 21.67 6.28 -0.75
CA LEU A 359 22.19 5.97 -2.10
C LEU A 359 21.42 4.81 -2.75
N THR A 360 20.97 3.81 -1.98
CA THR A 360 20.14 2.72 -2.48
C THR A 360 18.80 3.25 -3.01
N ILE A 361 18.16 4.18 -2.28
CA ILE A 361 16.93 4.84 -2.71
C ILE A 361 17.18 5.68 -3.96
N ALA A 362 18.29 6.43 -4.00
CA ALA A 362 18.65 7.26 -5.14
C ALA A 362 18.86 6.43 -6.41
N VAL A 363 19.61 5.32 -6.31
CA VAL A 363 19.87 4.40 -7.44
C VAL A 363 18.55 3.82 -7.96
N MET A 364 17.64 3.40 -7.06
CA MET A 364 16.36 2.86 -7.46
C MET A 364 15.47 3.93 -8.12
N SER A 365 15.42 5.12 -7.57
CA SER A 365 14.66 6.25 -8.16
C SER A 365 15.25 6.66 -9.51
N LEU A 366 16.57 6.72 -9.65
CA LEU A 366 17.25 6.99 -10.93
C LEU A 366 16.99 5.91 -11.97
N SER A 367 16.88 4.65 -11.56
CA SER A 367 16.52 3.57 -12.49
C SER A 367 15.11 3.78 -13.10
N VAL A 368 14.16 4.29 -12.31
CA VAL A 368 12.84 4.70 -12.80
C VAL A 368 12.96 5.86 -13.77
N VAL A 369 13.80 6.88 -13.47
CA VAL A 369 14.06 8.01 -14.37
C VAL A 369 14.59 7.53 -15.72
N VAL A 370 15.65 6.71 -15.71
CA VAL A 370 16.28 6.19 -16.94
C VAL A 370 15.26 5.36 -17.73
N TYR A 371 14.52 4.49 -17.05
CA TYR A 371 13.48 3.66 -17.69
C TYR A 371 12.36 4.51 -18.30
N THR A 372 11.92 5.55 -17.59
CA THR A 372 10.89 6.48 -18.07
C THR A 372 11.36 7.24 -19.31
N LEU A 373 12.56 7.76 -19.30
CA LEU A 373 13.17 8.47 -20.44
C LEU A 373 13.35 7.54 -21.64
N TRP A 374 13.88 6.33 -21.43
CA TRP A 374 14.02 5.34 -22.48
C TRP A 374 12.63 4.97 -23.07
N ARG A 375 11.62 4.77 -22.21
CA ARG A 375 10.28 4.43 -22.67
C ARG A 375 9.62 5.58 -23.45
N SER A 376 9.97 6.86 -23.16
CA SER A 376 9.45 8.02 -23.88
C SER A 376 9.90 8.06 -25.35
N THR A 377 11.02 7.42 -25.68
CA THR A 377 11.49 7.32 -27.07
C THR A 377 10.79 6.22 -27.85
N GLN A 378 10.11 5.27 -27.17
CA GLN A 378 9.52 4.09 -27.82
C GLN A 378 8.01 4.20 -28.03
N ARG A 379 7.30 4.97 -27.23
CA ARG A 379 5.83 5.11 -27.31
C ARG A 379 5.41 6.52 -26.89
N THR A 380 4.70 7.21 -27.76
CA THR A 380 3.99 8.46 -27.43
C THR A 380 2.96 8.19 -26.32
N GLU A 381 2.71 9.19 -25.47
CA GLU A 381 1.59 9.11 -24.52
C GLU A 381 0.29 8.91 -25.28
N VAL A 382 -0.63 8.16 -24.69
CA VAL A 382 -1.97 7.97 -25.25
C VAL A 382 -2.72 9.28 -25.00
N GLY A 383 -2.71 10.16 -26.00
CA GLY A 383 -3.23 11.53 -25.89
C GLY A 383 -4.75 11.67 -25.96
N ASP A 384 -5.49 10.57 -26.14
CA ASP A 384 -6.94 10.60 -26.40
C ASP A 384 -7.79 9.89 -25.31
N ILE A 385 -7.19 9.40 -24.23
CA ILE A 385 -7.93 8.83 -23.10
C ILE A 385 -7.91 9.88 -21.99
N GLU A 386 -9.06 10.38 -21.56
CA GLU A 386 -9.18 11.20 -20.35
C GLU A 386 -8.66 10.37 -19.17
N PRO A 387 -7.63 10.86 -18.46
CA PRO A 387 -7.08 10.11 -17.32
C PRO A 387 -8.15 10.04 -16.21
N SER A 388 -8.30 8.86 -15.63
CA SER A 388 -9.14 8.70 -14.43
C SER A 388 -8.64 9.58 -13.29
N ASP A 389 -9.52 10.11 -12.46
CA ASP A 389 -9.14 10.93 -11.30
C ASP A 389 -8.17 10.20 -10.38
N PHE A 390 -7.15 10.92 -9.90
CA PHE A 390 -6.18 10.34 -8.97
C PHE A 390 -6.80 10.08 -7.61
N VAL A 391 -6.62 8.86 -7.09
CA VAL A 391 -7.04 8.47 -5.76
C VAL A 391 -5.83 8.10 -4.91
N MET A 392 -5.79 8.62 -3.68
CA MET A 392 -4.76 8.26 -2.71
C MET A 392 -4.86 6.78 -2.34
N MET A 393 -3.76 6.05 -2.45
CA MET A 393 -3.70 4.62 -2.18
C MET A 393 -2.57 4.25 -1.23
N ALA A 394 -2.83 3.29 -0.34
CA ALA A 394 -1.80 2.57 0.41
C ALA A 394 -1.43 1.28 -0.33
N PRO A 395 -0.23 0.73 -0.14
CA PRO A 395 0.17 -0.55 -0.68
C PRO A 395 -0.47 -1.71 0.09
N THR A 396 -1.78 -1.79 0.04
CA THR A 396 -2.61 -2.80 0.70
C THR A 396 -3.38 -3.62 -0.32
N PRO A 397 -3.71 -4.89 -0.03
CA PRO A 397 -4.18 -5.85 -1.03
C PRO A 397 -5.45 -5.48 -1.82
N LEU A 398 -6.30 -4.62 -1.29
CA LEU A 398 -7.59 -4.26 -1.89
C LEU A 398 -7.83 -2.76 -2.05
N SER A 399 -6.81 -1.91 -1.84
CA SER A 399 -6.98 -0.45 -1.88
C SER A 399 -7.54 0.08 -3.21
N VAL A 400 -7.34 -0.64 -4.31
CA VAL A 400 -7.91 -0.31 -5.63
C VAL A 400 -9.37 -0.74 -5.75
N GLY A 401 -9.79 -1.83 -5.10
CA GLY A 401 -11.19 -2.26 -5.09
C GLY A 401 -12.16 -1.24 -4.47
N LEU A 402 -11.63 -0.30 -3.69
CA LEU A 402 -12.38 0.82 -3.14
C LEU A 402 -12.55 1.99 -4.13
N ASN A 403 -11.95 1.93 -5.32
CA ASN A 403 -11.90 3.04 -6.28
C ASN A 403 -12.83 2.86 -7.50
N LEU A 404 -13.87 2.07 -7.39
CA LEU A 404 -14.78 1.74 -8.51
C LEU A 404 -15.86 2.80 -8.76
N ASP A 405 -15.61 4.08 -8.50
CA ASP A 405 -16.60 5.16 -8.74
C ASP A 405 -16.91 5.39 -10.23
N VAL A 406 -16.20 4.74 -11.16
CA VAL A 406 -16.37 4.92 -12.60
C VAL A 406 -17.36 3.92 -13.22
N GLU A 407 -17.73 2.85 -12.48
CA GLU A 407 -18.42 1.71 -13.10
C GLU A 407 -19.93 1.84 -13.25
N GLU A 408 -20.63 2.54 -12.37
CA GLU A 408 -22.10 2.60 -12.48
C GLU A 408 -22.55 3.56 -13.57
N GLU A 409 -21.88 4.72 -13.72
CA GLU A 409 -22.22 5.68 -14.76
C GLU A 409 -21.90 5.12 -16.15
N VAL A 410 -20.76 4.43 -16.32
CA VAL A 410 -20.37 3.78 -17.58
C VAL A 410 -21.17 2.50 -17.84
N LEU A 411 -21.52 1.73 -16.80
CA LEU A 411 -22.40 0.56 -16.94
C LEU A 411 -23.87 0.95 -17.13
N GLU A 412 -24.36 2.02 -16.52
CA GLU A 412 -25.67 2.58 -16.80
C GLU A 412 -25.73 3.17 -18.20
N GLU A 413 -24.69 3.90 -18.65
CA GLU A 413 -24.61 4.40 -20.03
C GLU A 413 -24.50 3.26 -21.05
N ALA A 414 -23.66 2.24 -20.81
CA ALA A 414 -23.56 1.08 -21.68
C ALA A 414 -24.83 0.23 -21.67
N TYR A 415 -25.45 0.02 -20.50
CA TYR A 415 -26.73 -0.70 -20.39
C TYR A 415 -27.86 0.06 -21.05
N ASN A 416 -27.88 1.39 -20.95
CA ASN A 416 -28.89 2.22 -21.59
C ASN A 416 -28.67 2.29 -23.11
N GLN A 417 -27.41 2.32 -23.58
CA GLN A 417 -27.09 2.23 -25.00
C GLN A 417 -27.49 0.88 -25.61
N ASP A 418 -27.15 -0.23 -24.94
CA ASP A 418 -27.56 -1.58 -25.37
C ASP A 418 -29.10 -1.75 -25.32
N ALA A 419 -29.76 -1.15 -24.32
CA ALA A 419 -31.21 -1.17 -24.22
C ALA A 419 -31.89 -0.34 -25.32
N GLU A 420 -31.32 0.83 -25.68
CA GLU A 420 -31.80 1.64 -26.80
C GLU A 420 -31.59 0.95 -28.13
N GLU A 421 -30.41 0.34 -28.40
CA GLU A 421 -30.17 -0.44 -29.64
C GLU A 421 -31.10 -1.66 -29.76
N VAL A 422 -31.38 -2.34 -28.66
CA VAL A 422 -32.33 -3.45 -28.64
C VAL A 422 -33.74 -2.96 -28.87
N GLN A 423 -34.12 -1.81 -28.35
CA GLN A 423 -35.45 -1.24 -28.55
C GLN A 423 -35.64 -0.72 -29.99
N GLU A 424 -34.64 -0.04 -30.56
CA GLU A 424 -34.67 0.37 -31.98
C GLU A 424 -34.78 -0.85 -32.91
N SER A 425 -34.00 -1.91 -32.65
CA SER A 425 -34.08 -3.12 -33.47
C SER A 425 -35.43 -3.86 -33.32
N PHE A 426 -36.09 -3.78 -32.16
CA PHE A 426 -37.46 -4.31 -31.97
C PHE A 426 -38.50 -3.46 -32.69
N GLU A 427 -38.37 -2.15 -32.71
CA GLU A 427 -39.28 -1.25 -33.44
C GLU A 427 -39.14 -1.41 -34.95
N GLU A 428 -37.90 -1.55 -35.47
CA GLU A 428 -37.66 -1.86 -36.89
C GLU A 428 -38.27 -3.21 -37.30
N LEU A 429 -38.09 -4.26 -36.47
CA LEU A 429 -38.66 -5.57 -36.75
C LEU A 429 -40.20 -5.55 -36.72
N THR A 430 -40.77 -4.76 -35.84
CA THR A 430 -42.23 -4.59 -35.74
C THR A 430 -42.80 -3.87 -36.95
N GLN A 431 -42.10 -2.83 -37.43
CA GLN A 431 -42.48 -2.14 -38.66
C GLN A 431 -42.37 -3.04 -39.90
N GLU A 432 -41.29 -3.83 -40.03
CA GLU A 432 -41.16 -4.80 -41.13
C GLU A 432 -42.28 -5.86 -41.10
N LEU A 433 -42.68 -6.33 -39.92
CA LEU A 433 -43.78 -7.28 -39.79
C LEU A 433 -45.15 -6.68 -40.11
N GLU A 434 -45.38 -5.41 -39.76
CA GLU A 434 -46.60 -4.69 -40.15
C GLU A 434 -46.65 -4.42 -41.68
N GLU A 435 -45.55 -4.06 -42.32
CA GLU A 435 -45.46 -3.91 -43.77
C GLU A 435 -45.70 -5.23 -44.51
N LEU A 436 -45.18 -6.34 -44.02
CA LEU A 436 -45.41 -7.67 -44.56
C LEU A 436 -46.87 -8.13 -44.38
N ALA A 437 -47.53 -7.78 -43.29
CA ALA A 437 -48.93 -8.07 -43.03
C ALA A 437 -49.89 -7.31 -43.98
N HIS A 438 -49.46 -6.10 -44.44
CA HIS A 438 -50.22 -5.29 -45.36
C HIS A 438 -50.00 -5.66 -46.87
N THR A 439 -49.02 -6.54 -47.15
CA THR A 439 -48.69 -6.97 -48.51
C THR A 439 -49.28 -8.32 -48.93
N GLU A 440 -50.06 -9.03 -48.07
CA GLU A 440 -50.79 -10.21 -48.51
C GLU A 440 -52.03 -9.80 -49.30
N PRO A 441 -52.13 -10.17 -50.59
CA PRO A 441 -53.31 -9.88 -51.39
C PRO A 441 -54.43 -10.88 -51.06
N ASP A 442 -55.61 -10.31 -50.84
CA ASP A 442 -56.89 -11.08 -50.82
C ASP A 442 -56.94 -12.14 -51.90
N LYS A 443 -57.04 -13.39 -51.49
CA LYS A 443 -57.51 -14.46 -52.35
C LYS A 443 -58.60 -15.25 -51.65
#